data_79e235e3b38e1c2c74f1254c8414febf
#
_entry.id   79e235e3b38e1c2c74f1254c8414febf
#
_cell.length_a   1.000
_cell.length_b   1.000
_cell.length_c   1.000
_cell.angle_alpha   90.00
_cell.angle_beta   90.00
_cell.angle_gamma   90.00
#
_symmetry.space_group_name_H-M   'P 1'
#
loop_
_entity.id
_entity.type
_entity.pdbx_description
1 polymer ?
#
loop_
_entity_poly.entity_id
_entity_poly.type
_entity_poly.pdbx_seq_one_letter_code
_entity_poly.pdbx_strand_id
1 'polypeptide(L)'
;RQRQMCIRDSTGTKMIHIGKNTRSKIISKGISAGRSNQTYRGLVRVSPNAANARNYSQCDSLLIGSTCGSHTVPYIENRNKSARIEHEATTSKISDDQLFYCMQRGIGQEEAVSLIVNGFCKEVMQQLPMEFAIEAAKLINISLEGSVG
;
A
#
# COMPACT_ATOMS: atom_id res chain seq x y z
N ARG A 1 2.28 -29.35 8.44
CA ARG A 1 2.21 -28.25 9.44
C ARG A 1 2.95 -27.06 8.84
N GLN A 2 2.24 -26.17 8.15
CA GLN A 2 2.80 -24.87 7.78
C GLN A 2 3.07 -24.10 9.08
N ARG A 3 4.33 -23.75 9.30
CA ARG A 3 4.70 -22.77 10.33
C ARG A 3 4.22 -21.42 9.83
N GLN A 4 3.15 -20.90 10.40
CA GLN A 4 2.80 -19.51 10.25
C GLN A 4 3.92 -18.68 10.88
N MET A 5 4.84 -18.19 10.06
CA MET A 5 5.85 -17.24 10.51
C MET A 5 5.17 -15.87 10.64
N CYS A 6 5.38 -15.21 11.78
CA CYS A 6 5.08 -13.79 11.92
C CYS A 6 6.00 -13.03 10.96
N ILE A 7 5.47 -12.53 9.85
CA ILE A 7 6.24 -11.75 8.87
C ILE A 7 6.20 -10.29 9.32
N ARG A 8 7.36 -9.72 9.57
CA ARG A 8 7.53 -8.28 9.75
C ARG A 8 8.22 -7.74 8.53
N ASP A 9 7.48 -7.05 7.69
CA ASP A 9 8.01 -6.40 6.50
C ASP A 9 8.19 -4.91 6.72
N SER A 10 9.30 -4.38 6.22
CA SER A 10 9.56 -2.94 6.20
C SER A 10 9.89 -2.52 4.79
N THR A 11 9.04 -1.69 4.22
CA THR A 11 9.23 -1.08 2.90
C THR A 11 9.38 0.43 3.05
N GLY A 12 9.93 1.09 2.05
CA GLY A 12 10.05 2.53 2.12
C GLY A 12 10.39 3.19 0.79
N THR A 13 10.12 4.48 0.76
CA THR A 13 10.46 5.35 -0.37
C THR A 13 11.29 6.52 0.12
N LYS A 14 12.13 7.03 -0.79
CA LYS A 14 12.94 8.21 -0.54
C LYS A 14 12.82 9.16 -1.72
N MET A 15 12.36 10.38 -1.47
CA MET A 15 12.26 11.43 -2.47
C MET A 15 13.00 12.67 -1.99
N ILE A 16 13.93 13.17 -2.82
CA ILE A 16 14.70 14.38 -2.53
C ILE A 16 14.50 15.36 -3.68
N HIS A 17 13.88 16.50 -3.36
CA HIS A 17 13.72 17.62 -4.28
C HIS A 17 14.93 18.55 -4.16
N ILE A 18 15.71 18.69 -5.25
CA ILE A 18 16.90 19.52 -5.32
C ILE A 18 16.66 20.74 -6.21
N GLY A 19 15.99 20.53 -7.37
CA GLY A 19 15.72 21.55 -8.35
C GLY A 19 14.41 22.32 -8.12
N LYS A 20 14.28 23.47 -8.77
CA LYS A 20 13.06 24.27 -8.76
C LYS A 20 11.95 23.60 -9.57
N ASN A 21 10.66 23.86 -9.18
CA ASN A 21 9.48 23.39 -9.89
C ASN A 21 9.39 21.85 -10.04
N THR A 22 10.06 21.11 -9.19
CA THR A 22 10.01 19.64 -9.22
C THR A 22 8.70 19.12 -8.66
N ARG A 23 8.22 17.99 -9.21
CA ARG A 23 7.01 17.32 -8.75
C ARG A 23 7.29 15.84 -8.52
N SER A 24 6.70 15.29 -7.48
CA SER A 24 6.72 13.86 -7.20
C SER A 24 5.38 13.37 -6.68
N LYS A 25 5.05 12.14 -7.05
CA LYS A 25 3.89 11.41 -6.55
C LYS A 25 4.37 10.06 -6.05
N ILE A 26 4.04 9.74 -4.80
CA ILE A 26 4.34 8.45 -4.17
C ILE A 26 3.00 7.80 -3.86
N ILE A 27 2.78 6.59 -4.38
CA ILE A 27 1.64 5.75 -4.01
C ILE A 27 2.19 4.45 -3.47
N SER A 28 1.85 4.16 -2.22
CA SER A 28 2.19 2.91 -1.55
C SER A 28 0.91 2.18 -1.16
N LYS A 29 0.77 0.96 -1.64
CA LYS A 29 -0.33 0.06 -1.28
C LYS A 29 0.25 -1.12 -0.52
N GLY A 30 -0.20 -1.31 0.70
CA GLY A 30 0.26 -2.39 1.54
C GLY A 30 -0.88 -3.34 1.91
N ILE A 31 -0.61 -4.64 1.95
CA ILE A 31 -1.57 -5.67 2.35
C ILE A 31 -0.97 -6.44 3.50
N SER A 32 -1.73 -6.58 4.56
CA SER A 32 -1.32 -7.36 5.73
C SER A 32 -2.39 -8.40 6.06
N ALA A 33 -2.02 -9.66 6.11
CA ALA A 33 -2.93 -10.77 6.34
C ALA A 33 -2.44 -11.70 7.47
N GLY A 34 -3.34 -12.41 8.10
CA GLY A 34 -3.03 -13.39 9.14
C GLY A 34 -2.35 -12.77 10.36
N ARG A 35 -1.07 -13.06 10.60
CA ARG A 35 -0.26 -12.53 11.69
C ARG A 35 0.86 -11.60 11.20
N SER A 36 0.74 -11.06 10.01
CA SER A 36 1.76 -10.19 9.46
C SER A 36 1.65 -8.76 10.00
N ASN A 37 2.79 -8.09 10.08
CA ASN A 37 2.87 -6.67 10.37
C ASN A 37 3.76 -6.02 9.32
N GLN A 38 3.24 -5.00 8.65
CA GLN A 38 4.02 -4.23 7.70
C GLN A 38 4.30 -2.83 8.23
N THR A 39 5.45 -2.31 7.87
CA THR A 39 5.84 -0.94 8.19
C THR A 39 6.28 -0.24 6.91
N TYR A 40 5.61 0.85 6.57
CA TYR A 40 6.04 1.74 5.50
C TYR A 40 6.80 2.93 6.09
N ARG A 41 7.98 3.23 5.52
CA ARG A 41 8.79 4.40 5.89
C ARG A 41 8.99 5.30 4.68
N GLY A 42 8.45 6.51 4.73
CA GLY A 42 8.58 7.49 3.66
C GLY A 42 9.49 8.64 4.06
N LEU A 43 10.52 8.92 3.26
CA LEU A 43 11.35 10.12 3.40
C LEU A 43 11.05 11.07 2.24
N VAL A 44 10.62 12.28 2.56
CA VAL A 44 10.50 13.39 1.61
C VAL A 44 11.35 14.55 2.12
N ARG A 45 12.36 14.94 1.35
CA ARG A 45 13.21 16.07 1.66
C ARG A 45 13.14 17.12 0.55
N VAL A 46 12.95 18.38 0.93
CA VAL A 46 12.99 19.53 0.03
C VAL A 46 14.21 20.39 0.38
N SER A 47 15.13 20.55 -0.56
CA SER A 47 16.34 21.37 -0.40
C SER A 47 16.00 22.86 -0.38
N PRO A 48 16.83 23.73 0.21
CA PRO A 48 16.60 25.17 0.25
C PRO A 48 16.38 25.82 -1.12
N ASN A 49 17.05 25.30 -2.16
CA ASN A 49 17.00 25.81 -3.51
C ASN A 49 15.83 25.26 -4.35
N ALA A 50 15.06 24.28 -3.82
CA ALA A 50 13.97 23.63 -4.51
C ALA A 50 12.66 24.44 -4.40
N ALA A 51 12.66 25.64 -4.96
CA ALA A 51 11.48 26.50 -4.98
C ALA A 51 10.33 25.85 -5.76
N ASN A 52 9.09 26.01 -5.26
CA ASN A 52 7.86 25.48 -5.84
C ASN A 52 7.86 23.95 -6.01
N ALA A 53 8.65 23.24 -5.22
CA ALA A 53 8.58 21.79 -5.21
C ALA A 53 7.21 21.31 -4.71
N ARG A 54 6.67 20.25 -5.32
CA ARG A 54 5.41 19.63 -4.89
C ARG A 54 5.59 18.14 -4.72
N ASN A 55 5.18 17.64 -3.58
CA ASN A 55 5.10 16.21 -3.30
C ASN A 55 3.68 15.86 -2.88
N TYR A 56 3.17 14.76 -3.43
CA TYR A 56 1.97 14.08 -2.94
C TYR A 56 2.36 12.65 -2.58
N SER A 57 2.10 12.24 -1.36
CA SER A 57 2.36 10.88 -0.86
C SER A 57 1.08 10.29 -0.31
N GLN A 58 0.69 9.15 -0.85
CA GLN A 58 -0.48 8.37 -0.40
C GLN A 58 -0.02 6.98 0.03
N CYS A 59 -0.38 6.60 1.25
CA CYS A 59 -0.03 5.31 1.85
C CYS A 59 -1.29 4.62 2.32
N ASP A 60 -1.78 3.67 1.53
CA ASP A 60 -2.97 2.91 1.86
C ASP A 60 -2.60 1.50 2.33
N SER A 61 -3.25 1.04 3.37
CA SER A 61 -3.07 -0.29 3.95
C SER A 61 -4.39 -1.03 4.02
N LEU A 62 -4.38 -2.28 3.56
CA LEU A 62 -5.51 -3.19 3.64
C LEU A 62 -5.20 -4.32 4.61
N LEU A 63 -6.05 -4.51 5.61
CA LEU A 63 -5.92 -5.56 6.61
C LEU A 63 -6.91 -6.69 6.33
N ILE A 64 -6.40 -7.93 6.37
CA ILE A 64 -7.17 -9.15 6.18
C ILE A 64 -7.05 -9.99 7.46
N GLY A 65 -8.12 -10.05 8.23
CA GLY A 65 -8.14 -10.74 9.52
C GLY A 65 -8.02 -9.78 10.72
N SER A 66 -7.86 -10.34 11.92
CA SER A 66 -7.91 -9.59 13.19
C SER A 66 -6.58 -9.43 13.88
N THR A 67 -5.55 -10.17 13.46
CA THR A 67 -4.24 -10.25 14.14
C THR A 67 -3.09 -9.61 13.35
N CYS A 68 -3.39 -9.06 12.17
CA CYS A 68 -2.43 -8.34 11.35
C CYS A 68 -2.40 -6.83 11.67
N GLY A 69 -1.30 -6.18 11.29
CA GLY A 69 -1.14 -4.75 11.53
C GLY A 69 -0.42 -4.02 10.40
N SER A 70 -0.58 -2.70 10.37
CA SER A 70 0.14 -1.82 9.46
C SER A 70 0.58 -0.55 10.19
N HIS A 71 1.81 -0.11 9.91
CA HIS A 71 2.39 1.09 10.47
C HIS A 71 2.92 1.98 9.34
N THR A 72 2.62 3.27 9.41
CA THR A 72 3.15 4.27 8.47
C THR A 72 3.99 5.27 9.25
N VAL A 73 5.25 5.41 8.85
CA VAL A 73 6.23 6.30 9.51
C VAL A 73 6.75 7.30 8.48
N PRO A 74 6.05 8.44 8.29
CA PRO A 74 6.53 9.48 7.40
C PRO A 74 7.66 10.28 8.05
N TYR A 75 8.69 10.63 7.27
CA TYR A 75 9.71 11.59 7.64
C TYR A 75 9.76 12.69 6.58
N ILE A 76 9.36 13.91 6.97
CA ILE A 76 9.23 15.04 6.07
C ILE A 76 10.17 16.15 6.54
N GLU A 77 11.12 16.55 5.67
CA GLU A 77 12.04 17.64 5.90
C GLU A 77 11.85 18.70 4.80
N ASN A 78 11.22 19.82 5.14
CA ASN A 78 11.01 20.93 4.22
C ASN A 78 11.88 22.12 4.60
N ARG A 79 12.82 22.49 3.70
CA ARG A 79 13.70 23.65 3.87
C ARG A 79 13.37 24.80 2.93
N ASN A 80 12.25 24.77 2.21
CA ASN A 80 11.82 25.84 1.31
C ASN A 80 10.34 26.20 1.53
N LYS A 81 10.06 27.44 1.87
CA LYS A 81 8.71 27.92 2.22
C LYS A 81 7.71 27.88 1.06
N SER A 82 8.17 27.87 -0.19
CA SER A 82 7.30 27.79 -1.37
C SER A 82 6.92 26.34 -1.76
N ALA A 83 7.49 25.35 -1.10
CA ALA A 83 7.17 23.95 -1.36
C ALA A 83 5.84 23.55 -0.72
N ARG A 84 5.15 22.62 -1.40
CA ARG A 84 3.93 21.98 -0.90
C ARG A 84 4.16 20.49 -0.78
N ILE A 85 3.92 19.96 0.40
CA ILE A 85 4.06 18.53 0.70
C ILE A 85 2.73 18.08 1.29
N GLU A 86 2.11 17.11 0.65
CA GLU A 86 0.87 16.49 1.07
C GLU A 86 1.14 15.02 1.41
N HIS A 87 0.71 14.58 2.56
CA HIS A 87 0.83 13.18 2.98
C HIS A 87 -0.52 12.69 3.50
N GLU A 88 -0.99 11.61 2.90
CA GLU A 88 -2.24 10.96 3.23
C GLU A 88 -1.97 9.49 3.58
N ALA A 89 -2.56 9.02 4.66
CA ALA A 89 -2.43 7.62 5.06
C ALA A 89 -3.81 7.08 5.44
N THR A 90 -4.18 5.96 4.85
CA THR A 90 -5.43 5.27 5.17
C THR A 90 -5.16 3.83 5.57
N THR A 91 -5.95 3.32 6.48
CA THR A 91 -5.94 1.90 6.84
C THR A 91 -7.38 1.41 6.84
N SER A 92 -7.64 0.42 6.00
CA SER A 92 -8.95 -0.23 5.91
C SER A 92 -8.81 -1.71 6.22
N LYS A 93 -9.89 -2.29 6.74
CA LYS A 93 -10.01 -3.72 7.01
C LYS A 93 -11.15 -4.27 6.15
N ILE A 94 -10.97 -5.45 5.58
CA ILE A 94 -12.06 -6.16 4.94
C ILE A 94 -13.09 -6.50 6.03
N SER A 95 -14.32 -6.00 5.88
CA SER A 95 -15.40 -6.26 6.83
C SER A 95 -16.12 -7.58 6.53
N ASP A 96 -16.66 -8.18 7.58
CA ASP A 96 -17.47 -9.39 7.44
C ASP A 96 -18.73 -9.13 6.59
N ASP A 97 -19.27 -7.93 6.63
CA ASP A 97 -20.41 -7.51 5.80
C ASP A 97 -20.06 -7.50 4.31
N GLN A 98 -18.87 -7.05 3.93
CA GLN A 98 -18.42 -7.09 2.54
C GLN A 98 -18.27 -8.53 2.03
N LEU A 99 -17.69 -9.40 2.85
CA LEU A 99 -17.57 -10.83 2.54
C LEU A 99 -18.93 -11.50 2.44
N PHE A 100 -19.81 -11.22 3.40
CA PHE A 100 -21.18 -11.73 3.40
C PHE A 100 -21.93 -11.31 2.13
N TYR A 101 -21.82 -10.06 1.72
CA TYR A 101 -22.45 -9.57 0.50
C TYR A 101 -21.95 -10.30 -0.77
N CYS A 102 -20.66 -10.61 -0.85
CA CYS A 102 -20.10 -11.40 -1.94
C CYS A 102 -20.63 -12.86 -1.90
N MET A 103 -20.66 -13.47 -0.72
CA MET A 103 -21.14 -14.85 -0.52
C MET A 103 -22.63 -14.99 -0.88
N GLN A 104 -23.47 -14.00 -0.60
CA GLN A 104 -24.88 -13.99 -1.01
C GLN A 104 -25.06 -14.04 -2.54
N ARG A 105 -24.05 -13.69 -3.29
CA ARG A 105 -24.02 -13.76 -4.76
C ARG A 105 -23.33 -15.01 -5.30
N GLY A 106 -23.04 -15.97 -4.43
CA GLY A 106 -22.42 -17.24 -4.80
C GLY A 106 -20.90 -17.17 -4.99
N ILE A 107 -20.24 -16.07 -4.59
CA ILE A 107 -18.78 -15.93 -4.66
C ILE A 107 -18.21 -16.54 -3.38
N GLY A 108 -17.25 -17.46 -3.52
CA GLY A 108 -16.56 -18.06 -2.38
C GLY A 108 -15.75 -17.03 -1.57
N GLN A 109 -15.52 -17.31 -0.30
CA GLN A 109 -14.83 -16.36 0.60
C GLN A 109 -13.43 -16.01 0.10
N GLU A 110 -12.63 -16.99 -0.34
CA GLU A 110 -11.28 -16.76 -0.87
C GLU A 110 -11.32 -15.93 -2.16
N GLU A 111 -12.27 -16.23 -3.03
CA GLU A 111 -12.47 -15.48 -4.28
C GLU A 111 -12.90 -14.03 -3.99
N ALA A 112 -13.77 -13.80 -3.01
CA ALA A 112 -14.18 -12.48 -2.58
C ALA A 112 -13.01 -11.65 -2.07
N VAL A 113 -12.14 -12.24 -1.24
CA VAL A 113 -10.92 -11.58 -0.76
C VAL A 113 -9.99 -11.25 -1.92
N SER A 114 -9.77 -12.18 -2.85
CA SER A 114 -8.95 -11.97 -4.05
C SER A 114 -9.48 -10.81 -4.90
N LEU A 115 -10.79 -10.73 -5.11
CA LEU A 115 -11.42 -9.63 -5.85
C LEU A 115 -11.20 -8.26 -5.17
N ILE A 116 -11.37 -8.19 -3.85
CA ILE A 116 -11.17 -6.96 -3.07
C ILE A 116 -9.71 -6.52 -3.14
N VAL A 117 -8.76 -7.45 -2.97
CA VAL A 117 -7.32 -7.18 -3.03
C VAL A 117 -6.89 -6.71 -4.42
N ASN A 118 -7.36 -7.38 -5.47
CA ASN A 118 -7.05 -6.98 -6.84
C ASN A 118 -7.62 -5.57 -7.14
N GLY A 119 -8.81 -5.27 -6.64
CA GLY A 119 -9.39 -3.92 -6.72
C GLY A 119 -8.55 -2.87 -6.00
N PHE A 120 -8.05 -3.18 -4.80
CA PHE A 120 -7.19 -2.31 -4.00
C PHE A 120 -5.86 -2.01 -4.70
N CYS A 121 -5.25 -2.99 -5.35
CA CYS A 121 -3.97 -2.86 -6.05
C CYS A 121 -4.10 -2.26 -7.46
N LYS A 122 -5.31 -2.15 -8.01
CA LYS A 122 -5.56 -1.78 -9.40
C LYS A 122 -4.81 -0.51 -9.85
N GLU A 123 -4.81 0.54 -9.03
CA GLU A 123 -4.16 1.81 -9.35
C GLU A 123 -2.66 1.65 -9.62
N VAL A 124 -1.98 0.84 -8.80
CA VAL A 124 -0.54 0.58 -8.96
C VAL A 124 -0.30 -0.34 -10.16
N MET A 125 -1.13 -1.38 -10.33
CA MET A 125 -1.00 -2.33 -11.43
C MET A 125 -1.17 -1.66 -12.80
N GLN A 126 -2.05 -0.68 -12.92
CA GLN A 126 -2.27 0.08 -14.15
C GLN A 126 -1.07 0.93 -14.59
N GLN A 127 -0.13 1.21 -13.68
CA GLN A 127 1.11 1.95 -14.00
C GLN A 127 2.22 1.03 -14.52
N LEU A 128 2.07 -0.28 -14.40
CA LEU A 128 3.04 -1.26 -14.86
C LEU A 128 2.79 -1.63 -16.33
N PRO A 129 3.84 -1.97 -17.09
CA PRO A 129 3.68 -2.69 -18.35
C PRO A 129 2.85 -3.96 -18.13
N MET A 130 2.01 -4.32 -19.11
CA MET A 130 1.00 -5.38 -18.97
C MET A 130 1.60 -6.72 -18.51
N GLU A 131 2.78 -7.07 -18.99
CA GLU A 131 3.48 -8.30 -18.64
C GLU A 131 3.80 -8.38 -17.13
N PHE A 132 4.32 -7.28 -16.58
CA PHE A 132 4.62 -7.19 -15.14
C PHE A 132 3.34 -7.09 -14.29
N ALA A 133 2.29 -6.43 -14.77
CA ALA A 133 1.02 -6.34 -14.06
C ALA A 133 0.37 -7.72 -13.89
N ILE A 134 0.39 -8.55 -14.94
CA ILE A 134 -0.14 -9.92 -14.90
C ILE A 134 0.66 -10.78 -13.91
N GLU A 135 1.99 -10.71 -13.97
CA GLU A 135 2.84 -11.48 -13.07
C GLU A 135 2.66 -11.05 -11.60
N ALA A 136 2.62 -9.74 -11.34
CA ALA A 136 2.39 -9.20 -10.00
C ALA A 136 1.02 -9.64 -9.44
N ALA A 137 -0.03 -9.62 -10.26
CA ALA A 137 -1.35 -10.08 -9.84
C ALA A 137 -1.35 -11.58 -9.48
N LYS A 138 -0.65 -12.42 -10.26
CA LYS A 138 -0.49 -13.85 -9.93
C LYS A 138 0.24 -14.07 -8.61
N LEU A 139 1.35 -13.33 -8.39
CA LEU A 139 2.14 -13.44 -7.16
C LEU A 139 1.34 -13.01 -5.93
N ILE A 140 0.52 -11.95 -6.04
CA ILE A 140 -0.37 -11.53 -4.96
C ILE A 140 -1.38 -12.63 -4.63
N ASN A 141 -2.02 -13.23 -5.63
CA ASN A 141 -2.99 -14.30 -5.40
C ASN A 141 -2.34 -15.52 -4.72
N ILE A 142 -1.17 -15.96 -5.19
CA ILE A 142 -0.42 -17.05 -4.58
C ILE A 142 -0.05 -16.73 -3.12
N SER A 143 0.35 -15.48 -2.85
CA SER A 143 0.73 -15.06 -1.49
C SER A 143 -0.46 -14.99 -0.53
N LEU A 144 -1.68 -14.85 -1.06
CA LEU A 144 -2.92 -14.82 -0.27
C LEU A 144 -3.53 -16.21 -0.06
N GLU A 145 -3.14 -17.21 -0.85
CA GLU A 145 -3.58 -18.59 -0.67
C GLU A 145 -3.18 -19.08 0.74
N GLY A 146 -4.17 -19.52 1.53
CA GLY A 146 -3.99 -19.95 2.91
C GLY A 146 -3.88 -18.83 3.95
N SER A 147 -4.06 -17.56 3.56
CA SER A 147 -4.11 -16.42 4.50
C SER A 147 -5.52 -16.10 5.00
N VAL A 148 -6.52 -16.70 4.37
CA VAL A 148 -7.96 -16.50 4.61
C VAL A 148 -8.48 -17.75 5.33
N GLY A 149 -8.04 -17.93 6.58
CA GLY A 149 -8.49 -19.03 7.43
C GLY A 149 -8.42 -18.67 8.89
#